data_04d85a0d68df6b1e49a92941af6e6083
#
_entry.id   04d85a0d68df6b1e49a92941af6e6083
#
_cell.length_a   1.000
_cell.length_b   1.000
_cell.length_c   1.000
_cell.angle_alpha   90.00
_cell.angle_beta   90.00
_cell.angle_gamma   90.00
#
_symmetry.space_group_name_H-M   'P 1'
#
loop_
_entity.id
_entity.type
_entity.pdbx_description
1 polymer ?
#
loop_
_entity_poly.entity_id
_entity_poly.type
_entity_poly.pdbx_seq_one_letter_code
_entity_poly.pdbx_strand_id
1 'polypeptide(L)'
;MDNKKGNLLTSGEKIIDLNGNEHIIEKHIGGGGQGDTYSTKDPSIALKINRKDDNNELFEALLRLPIPKNINVTLPITILKEKTGYVMSFLEKMMSFEDVFKKNLLPEKDEVINSWLKNFDTEEHKVLFNDFYSYQKTGGKRRRLLAYLKSGITMARLHTNGLVYCDFSSNNVFISQNRDYNNVYFIDADNLNFQEYTKKQGYTTPWFAAPEVVNGRGCTYYSDDYSLFLSFFWDLLGIHPFKGEKIDKADFEWIEDLEQQAMNGILPWIRDKEDDSNKKDNGTYRFLVGENTELDNLFDRTFSKKGKEKKLTRPASFEITYEIVKELDRTIKCKNCEMEYVIRNEGNKCSWCGCTHNKILKVDTFKLYPNGKKNKIWDFMKEINIEKDEISIPVRIAEDFLIDRLEEELFKIKLVEDTIVICYFNEEFEFKLADDKNEKKLYEKVKIEKKKNIQLFCDKKNSPFVKNILIEVEII
;
A
#
# COMPACT_ATOMS: atom_id res chain seq x y z
N MET A 1 7.63 -24.70 -30.64
CA MET A 1 6.44 -25.10 -29.83
C MET A 1 5.27 -24.28 -30.33
N ASP A 2 4.34 -24.92 -31.05
CA ASP A 2 3.24 -24.26 -31.72
C ASP A 2 2.30 -23.55 -30.73
N ASN A 3 2.33 -22.24 -30.75
CA ASN A 3 1.32 -21.40 -30.10
C ASN A 3 -0.01 -21.60 -30.83
N LYS A 4 -0.87 -22.51 -30.36
CA LYS A 4 -2.31 -22.47 -30.67
C LYS A 4 -2.85 -21.19 -30.03
N LYS A 5 -2.85 -20.08 -30.78
CA LYS A 5 -3.71 -18.92 -30.49
C LYS A 5 -5.14 -19.45 -30.60
N GLY A 6 -5.78 -19.70 -29.47
CA GLY A 6 -7.23 -19.89 -29.44
C GLY A 6 -7.89 -18.70 -30.15
N ASN A 7 -8.91 -18.93 -30.94
CA ASN A 7 -9.64 -17.84 -31.58
C ASN A 7 -10.21 -16.94 -30.51
N LEU A 8 -9.70 -15.69 -30.45
CA LEU A 8 -10.27 -14.68 -29.58
C LEU A 8 -11.74 -14.45 -29.93
N LEU A 9 -12.57 -14.27 -28.92
CA LEU A 9 -13.99 -13.93 -29.12
C LEU A 9 -14.09 -12.54 -29.74
N THR A 10 -15.08 -12.40 -30.61
CA THR A 10 -15.37 -11.16 -31.33
C THR A 10 -16.50 -10.38 -30.66
N SER A 11 -16.54 -9.07 -30.87
CA SER A 11 -17.64 -8.23 -30.42
C SER A 11 -18.98 -8.73 -30.97
N GLY A 12 -19.98 -8.82 -30.12
CA GLY A 12 -21.32 -9.30 -30.42
C GLY A 12 -21.53 -10.81 -30.20
N GLU A 13 -20.46 -11.59 -29.95
CA GLU A 13 -20.64 -13.01 -29.57
C GLU A 13 -21.37 -13.11 -28.21
N LYS A 14 -22.21 -14.17 -28.13
CA LYS A 14 -23.04 -14.44 -26.97
C LYS A 14 -22.46 -15.61 -26.19
N ILE A 15 -22.31 -15.45 -24.92
CA ILE A 15 -21.84 -16.46 -23.98
C ILE A 15 -22.92 -16.67 -22.93
N ILE A 16 -23.24 -17.91 -22.61
CA ILE A 16 -24.28 -18.28 -21.64
C ILE A 16 -23.60 -18.76 -20.35
N ASP A 17 -24.08 -18.30 -19.22
CA ASP A 17 -23.66 -18.81 -17.90
C ASP A 17 -24.52 -20.00 -17.43
N LEU A 18 -24.14 -20.65 -16.33
CA LEU A 18 -24.88 -21.79 -15.79
C LEU A 18 -26.29 -21.43 -15.31
N ASN A 19 -26.56 -20.15 -15.01
CA ASN A 19 -27.88 -19.67 -14.61
C ASN A 19 -28.78 -19.37 -15.82
N GLY A 20 -28.25 -19.50 -17.06
CA GLY A 20 -28.95 -19.23 -18.29
C GLY A 20 -28.93 -17.77 -18.73
N ASN A 21 -28.16 -16.90 -18.06
CA ASN A 21 -28.02 -15.50 -18.48
C ASN A 21 -27.11 -15.41 -19.70
N GLU A 22 -27.49 -14.54 -20.64
CA GLU A 22 -26.74 -14.26 -21.86
C GLU A 22 -25.84 -13.03 -21.67
N HIS A 23 -24.54 -13.20 -21.91
CA HIS A 23 -23.53 -12.14 -21.85
C HIS A 23 -23.03 -11.87 -23.29
N ILE A 24 -23.15 -10.63 -23.74
CA ILE A 24 -22.70 -10.21 -25.07
C ILE A 24 -21.32 -9.59 -24.97
N ILE A 25 -20.34 -10.15 -25.64
CA ILE A 25 -18.98 -9.62 -25.70
C ILE A 25 -18.97 -8.23 -26.33
N GLU A 26 -18.29 -7.29 -25.68
CA GLU A 26 -18.02 -5.98 -26.23
C GLU A 26 -16.60 -5.90 -26.81
N LYS A 27 -15.58 -6.19 -26.01
CA LYS A 27 -14.17 -6.17 -26.44
C LYS A 27 -13.28 -7.07 -25.57
N HIS A 28 -12.17 -7.51 -26.12
CA HIS A 28 -11.07 -8.10 -25.37
C HIS A 28 -10.35 -6.99 -24.56
N ILE A 29 -10.18 -7.19 -23.26
CA ILE A 29 -9.60 -6.20 -22.34
C ILE A 29 -8.28 -6.63 -21.73
N GLY A 30 -7.93 -7.90 -21.80
CA GLY A 30 -6.64 -8.41 -21.31
C GLY A 30 -6.51 -9.91 -21.51
N GLY A 31 -5.29 -10.38 -21.48
CA GLY A 31 -4.98 -11.80 -21.57
C GLY A 31 -3.64 -12.11 -20.91
N GLY A 32 -3.53 -13.29 -20.33
CA GLY A 32 -2.33 -13.78 -19.65
C GLY A 32 -2.07 -15.25 -19.98
N GLY A 33 -1.17 -15.89 -19.22
CA GLY A 33 -0.83 -17.30 -19.40
C GLY A 33 -2.00 -18.27 -19.19
N GLN A 34 -2.98 -17.88 -18.38
CA GLN A 34 -4.10 -18.73 -17.99
C GLN A 34 -5.35 -18.52 -18.86
N GLY A 35 -5.62 -17.31 -19.33
CA GLY A 35 -6.84 -17.02 -20.07
C GLY A 35 -6.93 -15.62 -20.63
N ASP A 36 -8.07 -15.30 -21.19
CA ASP A 36 -8.42 -14.02 -21.81
C ASP A 36 -9.64 -13.41 -21.12
N THR A 37 -9.61 -12.09 -20.89
CA THR A 37 -10.67 -11.34 -20.23
C THR A 37 -11.36 -10.42 -21.22
N TYR A 38 -12.70 -10.38 -21.13
CA TYR A 38 -13.55 -9.62 -22.02
C TYR A 38 -14.50 -8.74 -21.24
N SER A 39 -14.71 -7.49 -21.70
CA SER A 39 -15.86 -6.69 -21.26
C SER A 39 -17.11 -7.15 -21.98
N THR A 40 -18.26 -6.92 -21.37
CA THR A 40 -19.57 -7.22 -21.95
C THR A 40 -20.36 -5.94 -22.19
N LYS A 41 -21.51 -6.02 -22.89
CA LYS A 41 -22.42 -4.89 -23.02
C LYS A 41 -23.00 -4.41 -21.69
N ASP A 42 -23.00 -5.26 -20.67
CA ASP A 42 -23.25 -4.83 -19.30
C ASP A 42 -21.95 -4.25 -18.72
N PRO A 43 -21.89 -2.93 -18.43
CA PRO A 43 -20.67 -2.27 -17.97
C PRO A 43 -20.21 -2.71 -16.58
N SER A 44 -21.02 -3.46 -15.84
CA SER A 44 -20.68 -4.02 -14.53
C SER A 44 -20.07 -5.42 -14.59
N ILE A 45 -20.06 -6.06 -15.76
CA ILE A 45 -19.73 -7.47 -15.94
C ILE A 45 -18.54 -7.67 -16.88
N ALA A 46 -17.60 -8.50 -16.46
CA ALA A 46 -16.54 -9.05 -17.31
C ALA A 46 -16.57 -10.57 -17.33
N LEU A 47 -16.04 -11.16 -18.38
CA LEU A 47 -15.88 -12.62 -18.52
C LEU A 47 -14.39 -12.95 -18.55
N LYS A 48 -13.97 -13.93 -17.75
CA LYS A 48 -12.67 -14.57 -17.89
C LYS A 48 -12.85 -15.94 -18.52
N ILE A 49 -12.13 -16.21 -19.62
CA ILE A 49 -12.19 -17.45 -20.37
C ILE A 49 -10.82 -18.09 -20.37
N ASN A 50 -10.71 -19.29 -19.82
CA ASN A 50 -9.47 -20.03 -19.77
C ASN A 50 -9.13 -20.66 -21.11
N ARG A 51 -7.82 -20.75 -21.39
CA ARG A 51 -7.32 -21.40 -22.61
C ARG A 51 -7.26 -22.92 -22.50
N LYS A 52 -7.36 -23.47 -21.31
CA LYS A 52 -7.38 -24.90 -21.03
C LYS A 52 -8.77 -25.32 -20.57
N ASP A 53 -9.27 -26.44 -21.06
CA ASP A 53 -10.65 -26.91 -20.87
C ASP A 53 -10.87 -27.69 -19.54
N ASP A 54 -9.98 -27.59 -18.54
CA ASP A 54 -9.93 -28.54 -17.42
C ASP A 54 -10.19 -27.95 -16.00
N ASN A 55 -10.73 -26.71 -15.91
CA ASN A 55 -10.74 -26.00 -14.61
C ASN A 55 -12.12 -25.56 -14.05
N ASN A 56 -13.24 -26.07 -14.54
CA ASN A 56 -14.54 -25.69 -13.99
C ASN A 56 -14.71 -26.11 -12.51
N GLU A 57 -14.11 -27.23 -12.10
CA GLU A 57 -14.15 -27.67 -10.69
C GLU A 57 -13.45 -26.65 -9.77
N LEU A 58 -12.35 -26.04 -10.23
CA LEU A 58 -11.67 -24.99 -9.48
C LEU A 58 -12.56 -23.76 -9.29
N PHE A 59 -13.24 -23.33 -10.37
CA PHE A 59 -14.13 -22.16 -10.29
C PHE A 59 -15.37 -22.43 -9.45
N GLU A 60 -15.89 -23.66 -9.46
CA GLU A 60 -16.95 -24.10 -8.53
C GLU A 60 -16.47 -24.05 -7.06
N ALA A 61 -15.25 -24.45 -6.81
CA ALA A 61 -14.66 -24.34 -5.48
C ALA A 61 -14.53 -22.87 -5.04
N LEU A 62 -14.08 -21.98 -5.92
CA LEU A 62 -13.98 -20.55 -5.65
C LEU A 62 -15.34 -19.91 -5.35
N LEU A 63 -16.40 -20.30 -6.06
CA LEU A 63 -17.77 -19.84 -5.78
C LEU A 63 -18.27 -20.21 -4.39
N ARG A 64 -17.76 -21.30 -3.81
CA ARG A 64 -18.15 -21.80 -2.48
C ARG A 64 -17.28 -21.26 -1.37
N LEU A 65 -16.20 -20.51 -1.66
CA LEU A 65 -15.37 -19.94 -0.63
C LEU A 65 -16.14 -18.90 0.19
N PRO A 66 -16.16 -19.02 1.53
CA PRO A 66 -16.88 -18.10 2.40
C PRO A 66 -16.09 -16.80 2.60
N ILE A 67 -15.90 -16.04 1.51
CA ILE A 67 -15.13 -14.79 1.56
C ILE A 67 -16.03 -13.65 2.05
N PRO A 68 -15.66 -12.98 3.16
CA PRO A 68 -16.37 -11.81 3.65
C PRO A 68 -16.43 -10.68 2.62
N LYS A 69 -17.57 -9.96 2.56
CA LYS A 69 -17.79 -8.86 1.61
C LYS A 69 -16.81 -7.69 1.73
N ASN A 70 -16.13 -7.56 2.86
CA ASN A 70 -15.14 -6.52 3.11
C ASN A 70 -13.72 -6.87 2.63
N ILE A 71 -13.56 -7.96 1.88
CA ILE A 71 -12.31 -8.35 1.22
C ILE A 71 -12.41 -8.01 -0.26
N ASN A 72 -11.57 -7.08 -0.71
CA ASN A 72 -11.59 -6.55 -2.07
C ASN A 72 -10.83 -7.49 -3.04
N VAL A 73 -11.47 -8.61 -3.39
CA VAL A 73 -11.00 -9.56 -4.40
C VAL A 73 -12.11 -9.78 -5.42
N THR A 74 -11.78 -9.77 -6.72
CA THR A 74 -12.73 -10.13 -7.76
C THR A 74 -12.88 -11.64 -7.83
N LEU A 75 -14.05 -12.12 -7.47
CA LEU A 75 -14.38 -13.55 -7.44
C LEU A 75 -15.31 -13.90 -8.59
N PRO A 76 -15.37 -15.18 -8.99
CA PRO A 76 -16.44 -15.69 -9.86
C PRO A 76 -17.81 -15.37 -9.26
N ILE A 77 -18.73 -14.87 -10.09
CA ILE A 77 -20.16 -14.70 -9.78
C ILE A 77 -20.92 -15.94 -10.20
N THR A 78 -20.60 -16.49 -11.36
CA THR A 78 -21.12 -17.72 -11.91
C THR A 78 -20.16 -18.27 -12.97
N ILE A 79 -20.31 -19.52 -13.36
CA ILE A 79 -19.47 -20.22 -14.33
C ILE A 79 -20.11 -20.18 -15.72
N LEU A 80 -19.31 -20.20 -16.75
CA LEU A 80 -19.76 -20.28 -18.14
C LEU A 80 -20.20 -21.70 -18.48
N LYS A 81 -21.26 -21.83 -19.30
CA LYS A 81 -21.87 -23.12 -19.64
C LYS A 81 -21.08 -23.92 -20.68
N GLU A 82 -20.60 -23.25 -21.72
CA GLU A 82 -20.00 -23.87 -22.90
C GLU A 82 -18.51 -23.66 -23.04
N LYS A 83 -17.94 -22.88 -22.18
CA LYS A 83 -16.51 -22.56 -22.14
C LYS A 83 -15.98 -22.68 -20.72
N THR A 84 -14.73 -23.04 -20.56
CA THR A 84 -14.07 -23.00 -19.26
C THR A 84 -13.80 -21.56 -18.88
N GLY A 85 -14.45 -21.10 -17.83
CA GLY A 85 -14.34 -19.72 -17.39
C GLY A 85 -15.51 -19.28 -16.52
N TYR A 86 -15.51 -17.99 -16.19
CA TYR A 86 -16.49 -17.43 -15.26
C TYR A 86 -16.85 -15.97 -15.57
N VAL A 87 -17.98 -15.59 -15.01
CA VAL A 87 -18.46 -14.22 -14.94
C VAL A 87 -17.94 -13.58 -13.69
N MET A 88 -17.46 -12.35 -13.77
CA MET A 88 -16.99 -11.56 -12.63
C MET A 88 -17.41 -10.09 -12.73
N SER A 89 -17.29 -9.34 -11.63
CA SER A 89 -17.51 -7.90 -11.67
C SER A 89 -16.44 -7.21 -12.52
N PHE A 90 -16.88 -6.30 -13.36
CA PHE A 90 -15.97 -5.42 -14.09
C PHE A 90 -15.58 -4.21 -13.23
N LEU A 91 -14.29 -3.98 -13.09
CA LEU A 91 -13.75 -2.86 -12.31
C LEU A 91 -13.61 -1.60 -13.21
N GLU A 92 -14.73 -0.91 -13.41
CA GLU A 92 -14.74 0.31 -14.23
C GLU A 92 -13.82 1.39 -13.62
N LYS A 93 -13.08 2.10 -14.47
CA LYS A 93 -12.15 3.18 -14.08
C LYS A 93 -11.07 2.76 -13.07
N MET A 94 -10.69 1.50 -13.11
CA MET A 94 -9.53 1.00 -12.37
C MET A 94 -8.42 0.57 -13.32
N MET A 95 -7.19 0.64 -12.86
CA MET A 95 -5.98 0.26 -13.60
C MET A 95 -5.06 -0.56 -12.70
N SER A 96 -4.22 -1.38 -13.31
CA SER A 96 -3.20 -2.13 -12.58
C SER A 96 -2.18 -1.19 -11.90
N PHE A 97 -1.55 -1.66 -10.83
CA PHE A 97 -0.42 -0.93 -10.22
C PHE A 97 0.71 -0.74 -11.24
N GLU A 98 0.92 -1.71 -12.13
CA GLU A 98 1.90 -1.63 -13.21
C GLU A 98 1.63 -0.42 -14.10
N ASP A 99 0.40 -0.26 -14.60
CA ASP A 99 0.00 0.85 -15.46
C ASP A 99 -0.01 2.21 -14.74
N VAL A 100 -0.18 2.21 -13.43
CA VAL A 100 -0.23 3.45 -12.65
C VAL A 100 1.15 3.86 -12.15
N PHE A 101 1.89 2.97 -11.49
CA PHE A 101 3.09 3.35 -10.74
C PHE A 101 4.39 3.20 -11.53
N LYS A 102 4.42 2.35 -12.57
CA LYS A 102 5.61 2.14 -13.40
C LYS A 102 5.52 2.86 -14.75
N LYS A 103 4.52 3.70 -14.94
CA LYS A 103 4.35 4.47 -16.17
C LYS A 103 5.38 5.59 -16.27
N ASN A 104 6.18 5.59 -17.34
CA ASN A 104 7.01 6.72 -17.70
C ASN A 104 6.17 7.82 -18.33
N LEU A 105 6.02 8.93 -17.62
CA LEU A 105 5.30 10.10 -18.07
C LEU A 105 6.29 11.17 -18.50
N LEU A 106 5.95 11.88 -19.56
CA LEU A 106 6.68 13.07 -20.01
C LEU A 106 5.75 14.28 -19.90
N PRO A 107 6.29 15.46 -19.59
CA PRO A 107 5.47 16.68 -19.55
C PRO A 107 4.86 16.99 -20.92
N GLU A 108 3.63 17.48 -20.90
CA GLU A 108 3.01 18.05 -22.10
C GLU A 108 3.72 19.35 -22.52
N LYS A 109 3.62 19.72 -23.82
CA LYS A 109 4.40 20.80 -24.43
C LYS A 109 4.27 22.16 -23.70
N ASP A 110 3.10 22.45 -23.14
CA ASP A 110 2.80 23.74 -22.47
C ASP A 110 2.55 23.57 -20.96
N GLU A 111 2.95 22.44 -20.39
CA GLU A 111 2.72 22.17 -18.98
C GLU A 111 3.63 23.02 -18.08
N VAL A 112 3.03 23.63 -17.06
CA VAL A 112 3.79 24.36 -16.04
C VAL A 112 4.45 23.37 -15.09
N ILE A 113 5.77 23.20 -15.24
CA ILE A 113 6.56 22.32 -14.39
C ILE A 113 7.06 23.10 -13.18
N ASN A 114 7.05 22.45 -12.02
CA ASN A 114 7.59 23.00 -10.78
C ASN A 114 9.06 23.45 -10.96
N SER A 115 9.41 24.62 -10.40
CA SER A 115 10.75 25.20 -10.52
C SER A 115 11.87 24.30 -9.99
N TRP A 116 11.60 23.55 -8.92
CA TRP A 116 12.55 22.60 -8.37
C TRP A 116 12.85 21.47 -9.34
N LEU A 117 11.82 20.92 -9.98
CA LEU A 117 11.97 19.83 -10.95
C LEU A 117 12.73 20.29 -12.22
N LYS A 118 12.56 21.57 -12.62
CA LYS A 118 13.31 22.16 -13.75
C LYS A 118 14.84 22.14 -13.54
N ASN A 119 15.33 22.08 -12.30
CA ASN A 119 16.76 21.96 -12.03
C ASN A 119 17.36 20.64 -12.55
N PHE A 120 16.52 19.63 -12.81
CA PHE A 120 16.92 18.33 -13.38
C PHE A 120 16.65 18.23 -14.88
N ASP A 121 16.08 19.26 -15.52
CA ASP A 121 15.81 19.28 -16.97
C ASP A 121 17.09 19.62 -17.76
N THR A 122 18.09 18.76 -17.64
CA THR A 122 19.37 18.81 -18.35
C THR A 122 19.62 17.45 -19.01
N GLU A 123 20.41 17.39 -20.07
CA GLU A 123 20.74 16.12 -20.74
C GLU A 123 21.38 15.10 -19.75
N GLU A 124 22.19 15.57 -18.81
CA GLU A 124 22.84 14.74 -17.78
C GLU A 124 21.85 14.14 -16.78
N HIS A 125 20.79 14.89 -16.42
CA HIS A 125 19.82 14.48 -15.40
C HIS A 125 18.45 14.10 -15.98
N LYS A 126 18.34 13.91 -17.27
CA LYS A 126 17.04 13.66 -17.94
C LYS A 126 16.31 12.41 -17.42
N VAL A 127 17.04 11.37 -17.09
CA VAL A 127 16.45 10.16 -16.49
C VAL A 127 15.84 10.49 -15.12
N LEU A 128 16.59 11.20 -14.27
CA LEU A 128 16.13 11.63 -12.95
C LEU A 128 14.91 12.57 -13.03
N PHE A 129 14.93 13.49 -14.01
CA PHE A 129 13.79 14.36 -14.27
C PHE A 129 12.54 13.54 -14.59
N ASN A 130 12.63 12.59 -15.53
CA ASN A 130 11.50 11.75 -15.92
C ASN A 130 10.99 10.90 -14.76
N ASP A 131 11.88 10.33 -13.96
CA ASP A 131 11.53 9.53 -12.80
C ASP A 131 10.79 10.36 -11.74
N PHE A 132 11.31 11.53 -11.39
CA PHE A 132 10.66 12.43 -10.42
C PHE A 132 9.33 12.96 -10.94
N TYR A 133 9.28 13.36 -12.21
CA TYR A 133 8.05 13.82 -12.83
C TYR A 133 6.99 12.71 -12.82
N SER A 134 7.34 11.51 -13.29
CA SER A 134 6.44 10.35 -13.29
C SER A 134 5.97 10.00 -11.88
N TYR A 135 6.88 9.97 -10.91
CA TYR A 135 6.56 9.69 -9.52
C TYR A 135 5.55 10.69 -8.95
N GLN A 136 5.76 11.97 -9.15
CA GLN A 136 4.85 13.03 -8.72
C GLN A 136 3.49 12.94 -9.45
N LYS A 137 3.51 12.77 -10.76
CA LYS A 137 2.30 12.71 -11.60
C LYS A 137 1.46 11.46 -11.36
N THR A 138 2.05 10.39 -10.87
CA THR A 138 1.32 9.17 -10.49
C THR A 138 0.81 9.20 -9.04
N GLY A 139 0.95 10.32 -8.34
CA GLY A 139 0.37 10.57 -7.02
C GLY A 139 1.36 10.45 -5.86
N GLY A 140 2.67 10.42 -6.13
CA GLY A 140 3.73 10.53 -5.14
C GLY A 140 3.78 9.39 -4.12
N LYS A 141 4.41 9.69 -2.99
CA LYS A 141 4.58 8.76 -1.88
C LYS A 141 3.25 8.39 -1.21
N ARG A 142 2.40 9.41 -0.96
CA ARG A 142 1.15 9.20 -0.24
C ARG A 142 0.21 8.23 -0.95
N ARG A 143 0.07 8.35 -2.27
CA ARG A 143 -0.78 7.43 -3.04
C ARG A 143 -0.28 5.99 -2.98
N ARG A 144 1.04 5.79 -3.05
CA ARG A 144 1.66 4.46 -2.91
C ARG A 144 1.42 3.88 -1.52
N LEU A 145 1.67 4.67 -0.47
CA LEU A 145 1.38 4.25 0.91
C LEU A 145 -0.08 3.86 1.08
N LEU A 146 -1.04 4.65 0.58
CA LEU A 146 -2.48 4.34 0.66
C LEU A 146 -2.85 3.08 -0.14
N ALA A 147 -2.28 2.90 -1.33
CA ALA A 147 -2.48 1.71 -2.14
C ALA A 147 -2.01 0.45 -1.41
N TYR A 148 -0.81 0.48 -0.85
CA TYR A 148 -0.23 -0.66 -0.12
C TYR A 148 -0.84 -0.86 1.27
N LEU A 149 -1.35 0.18 1.91
CA LEU A 149 -2.20 0.06 3.09
C LEU A 149 -3.45 -0.78 2.78
N LYS A 150 -4.19 -0.44 1.72
CA LYS A 150 -5.39 -1.19 1.31
C LYS A 150 -5.06 -2.61 0.86
N SER A 151 -3.94 -2.80 0.17
CA SER A 151 -3.45 -4.13 -0.21
C SER A 151 -3.10 -4.99 1.00
N GLY A 152 -2.37 -4.45 1.96
CA GLY A 152 -2.01 -5.14 3.20
C GLY A 152 -3.23 -5.50 4.04
N ILE A 153 -4.25 -4.62 4.11
CA ILE A 153 -5.54 -4.91 4.76
C ILE A 153 -6.24 -6.08 4.07
N THR A 154 -6.33 -6.06 2.75
CA THR A 154 -6.96 -7.15 1.97
C THR A 154 -6.22 -8.47 2.20
N MET A 155 -4.88 -8.45 2.14
CA MET A 155 -4.04 -9.63 2.38
C MET A 155 -4.22 -10.16 3.81
N ALA A 156 -4.15 -9.29 4.83
CA ALA A 156 -4.35 -9.68 6.23
C ALA A 156 -5.71 -10.32 6.47
N ARG A 157 -6.76 -9.81 5.83
CA ARG A 157 -8.11 -10.38 5.91
C ARG A 157 -8.21 -11.74 5.20
N LEU A 158 -7.57 -11.93 4.05
CA LEU A 158 -7.46 -13.24 3.40
C LEU A 158 -6.78 -14.25 4.35
N HIS A 159 -5.61 -13.90 4.88
CA HIS A 159 -4.85 -14.75 5.79
C HIS A 159 -5.64 -15.12 7.07
N THR A 160 -6.37 -14.15 7.64
CA THR A 160 -7.24 -14.41 8.81
C THR A 160 -8.36 -15.40 8.52
N ASN A 161 -8.80 -15.48 7.26
CA ASN A 161 -9.78 -16.48 6.80
C ASN A 161 -9.16 -17.79 6.30
N GLY A 162 -7.87 -18.01 6.51
CA GLY A 162 -7.18 -19.22 6.12
C GLY A 162 -6.77 -19.27 4.65
N LEU A 163 -6.93 -18.18 3.90
CA LEU A 163 -6.72 -18.11 2.46
C LEU A 163 -5.35 -17.51 2.09
N VAL A 164 -4.73 -18.04 1.04
CA VAL A 164 -3.53 -17.49 0.39
C VAL A 164 -3.87 -17.05 -1.02
N TYR A 165 -3.33 -15.90 -1.43
CA TYR A 165 -3.62 -15.33 -2.75
C TYR A 165 -2.72 -15.89 -3.85
N CYS A 166 -1.49 -16.23 -3.52
CA CYS A 166 -0.46 -16.90 -4.32
C CYS A 166 0.18 -16.09 -5.45
N ASP A 167 -0.48 -15.11 -6.06
CA ASP A 167 0.06 -14.37 -7.21
C ASP A 167 -0.08 -12.84 -7.05
N PHE A 168 0.43 -12.32 -5.94
CA PHE A 168 0.48 -10.87 -5.74
C PHE A 168 1.55 -10.25 -6.63
N SER A 169 1.12 -9.39 -7.56
CA SER A 169 1.99 -8.66 -8.47
C SER A 169 1.35 -7.32 -8.85
N SER A 170 2.15 -6.39 -9.38
CA SER A 170 1.64 -5.10 -9.85
C SER A 170 0.59 -5.22 -10.97
N ASN A 171 0.55 -6.34 -11.70
CA ASN A 171 -0.46 -6.58 -12.73
C ASN A 171 -1.79 -7.09 -12.15
N ASN A 172 -1.77 -7.75 -11.00
CA ASN A 172 -2.93 -8.40 -10.38
C ASN A 172 -3.58 -7.55 -9.29
N VAL A 173 -3.09 -6.34 -9.06
CA VAL A 173 -3.67 -5.39 -8.11
C VAL A 173 -4.09 -4.12 -8.84
N PHE A 174 -5.37 -3.78 -8.75
CA PHE A 174 -5.95 -2.62 -9.41
C PHE A 174 -6.27 -1.51 -8.42
N ILE A 175 -6.05 -0.28 -8.86
CA ILE A 175 -6.37 0.95 -8.12
C ILE A 175 -7.24 1.88 -8.96
N SER A 176 -8.09 2.68 -8.31
CA SER A 176 -8.88 3.71 -8.99
C SER A 176 -8.02 4.64 -9.84
N GLN A 177 -8.45 4.94 -11.06
CA GLN A 177 -7.81 5.94 -11.93
C GLN A 177 -7.90 7.34 -11.34
N ASN A 178 -9.01 7.66 -10.70
CA ASN A 178 -9.17 8.92 -9.98
C ASN A 178 -8.31 8.90 -8.71
N ARG A 179 -7.43 9.89 -8.58
CA ARG A 179 -6.47 10.02 -7.48
C ARG A 179 -7.10 10.37 -6.13
N ASP A 180 -8.33 10.88 -6.14
CA ASP A 180 -9.09 11.18 -4.93
C ASP A 180 -9.60 9.91 -4.24
N TYR A 181 -9.67 8.81 -4.99
CA TYR A 181 -10.10 7.51 -4.50
C TYR A 181 -8.95 6.51 -4.53
N ASN A 182 -8.67 5.89 -3.40
CA ASN A 182 -7.64 4.85 -3.28
C ASN A 182 -8.26 3.47 -3.06
N ASN A 183 -9.35 3.16 -3.79
CA ASN A 183 -9.92 1.83 -3.79
C ASN A 183 -8.95 0.87 -4.49
N VAL A 184 -8.66 -0.24 -3.84
CA VAL A 184 -7.76 -1.27 -4.34
C VAL A 184 -8.52 -2.59 -4.38
N TYR A 185 -8.35 -3.34 -5.46
CA TYR A 185 -8.91 -4.68 -5.65
C TYR A 185 -7.84 -5.63 -6.16
N PHE A 186 -7.82 -6.83 -5.61
CA PHE A 186 -7.06 -7.94 -6.17
C PHE A 186 -7.90 -8.59 -7.26
N ILE A 187 -7.31 -8.80 -8.41
CA ILE A 187 -7.92 -9.50 -9.53
C ILE A 187 -7.27 -10.88 -9.68
N ASP A 188 -7.81 -11.70 -10.56
CA ASP A 188 -7.24 -13.01 -10.87
C ASP A 188 -7.16 -13.94 -9.64
N ALA A 189 -8.34 -14.28 -9.10
CA ALA A 189 -8.45 -15.16 -7.94
C ALA A 189 -8.23 -16.65 -8.24
N ASP A 190 -7.78 -17.01 -9.44
CA ASP A 190 -7.67 -18.42 -9.89
C ASP A 190 -6.69 -19.25 -9.04
N ASN A 191 -5.73 -18.57 -8.41
CA ASN A 191 -4.76 -19.21 -7.52
C ASN A 191 -5.13 -19.11 -6.03
N LEU A 192 -6.27 -18.43 -5.71
CA LEU A 192 -6.73 -18.28 -4.33
C LEU A 192 -7.14 -19.65 -3.76
N ASN A 193 -6.57 -20.01 -2.62
CA ASN A 193 -6.81 -21.32 -2.01
C ASN A 193 -6.62 -21.29 -0.49
N PHE A 194 -7.08 -22.32 0.20
CA PHE A 194 -6.68 -22.51 1.60
C PHE A 194 -5.22 -22.95 1.68
N GLN A 195 -4.48 -22.44 2.67
CA GLN A 195 -3.06 -22.77 2.83
C GLN A 195 -2.77 -24.27 2.88
N GLU A 196 -3.65 -25.05 3.46
CA GLU A 196 -3.51 -26.52 3.58
C GLU A 196 -3.49 -27.24 2.22
N TYR A 197 -4.09 -26.63 1.19
CA TYR A 197 -4.26 -27.23 -0.13
C TYR A 197 -3.27 -26.73 -1.20
N THR A 198 -2.41 -25.77 -0.86
CA THR A 198 -1.43 -25.21 -1.80
C THR A 198 -0.25 -26.18 -2.07
N LYS A 199 -0.56 -27.43 -2.29
CA LYS A 199 0.43 -28.46 -2.63
C LYS A 199 0.75 -28.44 -4.12
N LYS A 200 1.64 -27.62 -4.57
CA LYS A 200 2.23 -27.50 -5.90
C LYS A 200 1.71 -26.33 -6.75
N GLN A 201 2.72 -25.60 -7.24
CA GLN A 201 2.72 -24.80 -8.46
C GLN A 201 1.42 -24.09 -8.81
N GLY A 202 1.09 -23.03 -8.06
CA GLY A 202 0.35 -21.93 -8.62
C GLY A 202 1.21 -21.25 -9.71
N TYR A 203 0.58 -20.72 -10.75
CA TYR A 203 1.27 -19.80 -11.64
C TYR A 203 1.60 -18.55 -10.83
N THR A 204 2.85 -18.15 -10.82
CA THR A 204 3.31 -16.94 -10.15
C THR A 204 3.95 -16.02 -11.16
N THR A 205 3.78 -14.73 -10.98
CA THR A 205 4.40 -13.72 -11.84
C THR A 205 5.90 -13.66 -11.54
N PRO A 206 6.79 -13.88 -12.53
CA PRO A 206 8.24 -13.74 -12.35
C PRO A 206 8.58 -12.40 -11.69
N TRP A 207 9.63 -12.38 -10.88
CA TRP A 207 10.13 -11.24 -10.10
C TRP A 207 9.28 -10.84 -8.89
N PHE A 208 8.06 -11.37 -8.71
CA PHE A 208 7.23 -11.09 -7.53
C PHE A 208 7.19 -12.27 -6.55
N ALA A 209 7.41 -13.47 -7.04
CA ALA A 209 7.31 -14.68 -6.24
C ALA A 209 8.41 -14.80 -5.19
N ALA A 210 8.04 -15.32 -4.01
CA ALA A 210 9.02 -15.66 -2.98
C ALA A 210 9.98 -16.77 -3.44
N PRO A 211 11.25 -16.77 -3.00
CA PRO A 211 12.25 -17.74 -3.44
C PRO A 211 11.82 -19.20 -3.27
N GLU A 212 11.13 -19.53 -2.18
CA GLU A 212 10.63 -20.89 -1.96
C GLU A 212 9.57 -21.30 -2.99
N VAL A 213 8.76 -20.35 -3.48
CA VAL A 213 7.76 -20.62 -4.52
C VAL A 213 8.44 -20.81 -5.88
N VAL A 214 9.42 -19.96 -6.21
CA VAL A 214 10.27 -20.12 -7.42
C VAL A 214 10.95 -21.50 -7.42
N ASN A 215 11.39 -21.97 -6.24
CA ASN A 215 12.01 -23.28 -6.05
C ASN A 215 10.99 -24.44 -5.93
N GLY A 216 9.72 -24.25 -6.36
CA GLY A 216 8.71 -25.31 -6.47
C GLY A 216 8.06 -25.72 -5.15
N ARG A 217 8.20 -24.94 -4.09
CA ARG A 217 7.44 -25.12 -2.85
C ARG A 217 6.12 -24.35 -2.97
N GLY A 218 5.05 -24.90 -2.47
CA GLY A 218 3.71 -24.27 -2.56
C GLY A 218 3.65 -22.90 -1.88
N CYS A 219 2.63 -22.12 -2.26
CA CYS A 219 2.36 -20.81 -1.66
C CYS A 219 1.93 -20.93 -0.19
N THR A 220 2.25 -19.90 0.58
CA THR A 220 1.88 -19.79 2.00
C THR A 220 1.63 -18.32 2.33
N TYR A 221 1.07 -18.02 3.49
CA TYR A 221 0.99 -16.62 4.00
C TYR A 221 2.33 -15.89 3.92
N TYR A 222 3.43 -16.57 4.22
CA TYR A 222 4.77 -15.99 4.17
C TYR A 222 5.24 -15.65 2.75
N SER A 223 4.77 -16.40 1.74
CA SER A 223 5.07 -16.07 0.34
C SER A 223 4.23 -14.92 -0.17
N ASP A 224 2.96 -14.82 0.24
CA ASP A 224 2.11 -13.68 -0.05
C ASP A 224 2.66 -12.40 0.58
N ASP A 225 3.06 -12.46 1.86
CA ASP A 225 3.70 -11.35 2.55
C ASP A 225 4.99 -10.91 1.83
N TYR A 226 5.82 -11.86 1.41
CA TYR A 226 7.02 -11.54 0.63
C TYR A 226 6.71 -10.80 -0.67
N SER A 227 5.75 -11.28 -1.45
CA SER A 227 5.34 -10.67 -2.72
C SER A 227 4.75 -9.28 -2.52
N LEU A 228 3.94 -9.08 -1.46
CA LEU A 228 3.39 -7.79 -1.07
C LEU A 228 4.51 -6.79 -0.72
N PHE A 229 5.48 -7.20 0.12
CA PHE A 229 6.60 -6.34 0.52
C PHE A 229 7.52 -6.02 -0.65
N LEU A 230 7.76 -6.99 -1.54
CA LEU A 230 8.58 -6.80 -2.73
C LEU A 230 7.94 -5.77 -3.68
N SER A 231 6.65 -5.93 -4.00
CA SER A 231 5.90 -4.96 -4.80
C SER A 231 5.92 -3.58 -4.16
N PHE A 232 5.69 -3.51 -2.83
CA PHE A 232 5.69 -2.25 -2.11
C PHE A 232 7.04 -1.53 -2.19
N PHE A 233 8.11 -2.25 -1.94
CA PHE A 233 9.45 -1.70 -2.06
C PHE A 233 9.70 -1.16 -3.47
N TRP A 234 9.36 -1.96 -4.49
CA TRP A 234 9.59 -1.61 -5.88
C TRP A 234 8.79 -0.37 -6.30
N ASP A 235 7.51 -0.33 -6.02
CA ASP A 235 6.67 0.81 -6.40
C ASP A 235 6.99 2.07 -5.57
N LEU A 236 7.40 1.92 -4.31
CA LEU A 236 7.77 3.04 -3.45
C LEU A 236 9.10 3.68 -3.88
N LEU A 237 10.08 2.87 -4.28
CA LEU A 237 11.43 3.31 -4.57
C LEU A 237 11.77 3.35 -6.08
N GLY A 238 10.90 2.82 -6.93
CA GLY A 238 11.15 2.73 -8.38
C GLY A 238 12.21 1.67 -8.75
N ILE A 239 12.68 0.87 -7.80
CA ILE A 239 13.74 -0.11 -8.01
C ILE A 239 13.40 -1.45 -7.38
N HIS A 240 13.68 -2.53 -8.10
CA HIS A 240 13.51 -3.88 -7.59
C HIS A 240 14.57 -4.22 -6.53
N PRO A 241 14.21 -4.84 -5.37
CA PRO A 241 15.13 -5.04 -4.25
C PRO A 241 16.34 -5.94 -4.58
N PHE A 242 16.32 -6.71 -5.66
CA PHE A 242 17.41 -7.59 -6.05
C PHE A 242 18.09 -7.21 -7.39
N LYS A 243 17.62 -6.14 -8.08
CA LYS A 243 18.29 -5.62 -9.30
C LYS A 243 19.32 -4.55 -8.92
N GLY A 244 20.46 -4.99 -8.43
CA GLY A 244 21.57 -4.14 -8.03
C GLY A 244 22.74 -4.17 -9.02
N GLU A 245 23.89 -3.66 -8.58
CA GLU A 245 25.07 -3.48 -9.42
C GLU A 245 25.62 -4.79 -10.01
N LYS A 246 25.41 -5.94 -9.36
CA LYS A 246 25.80 -7.23 -9.92
C LYS A 246 25.14 -7.53 -11.26
N ILE A 247 23.86 -7.17 -11.39
CA ILE A 247 23.10 -7.35 -12.65
C ILE A 247 23.41 -6.20 -13.61
N ASP A 248 23.41 -4.95 -13.12
CA ASP A 248 23.62 -3.77 -13.97
C ASP A 248 24.99 -3.72 -14.66
N LYS A 249 26.01 -4.28 -14.03
CA LYS A 249 27.40 -4.29 -14.52
C LYS A 249 27.82 -5.63 -15.13
N ALA A 250 26.90 -6.59 -15.22
CA ALA A 250 27.20 -7.91 -15.79
C ALA A 250 27.36 -7.86 -17.31
N ASP A 251 28.25 -8.69 -17.82
CA ASP A 251 28.29 -8.98 -19.24
C ASP A 251 27.00 -9.65 -19.69
N PHE A 252 26.58 -9.39 -20.91
CA PHE A 252 25.27 -9.81 -21.45
C PHE A 252 25.02 -11.33 -21.27
N GLU A 253 26.06 -12.15 -21.41
CA GLU A 253 25.97 -13.62 -21.27
C GLU A 253 25.64 -14.09 -19.84
N TRP A 254 25.85 -13.26 -18.80
CA TRP A 254 25.62 -13.59 -17.39
C TRP A 254 24.33 -13.01 -16.83
N ILE A 255 23.65 -12.08 -17.52
CA ILE A 255 22.47 -11.37 -17.01
C ILE A 255 21.36 -12.37 -16.64
N GLU A 256 21.03 -13.31 -17.54
CA GLU A 256 19.95 -14.27 -17.33
C GLU A 256 20.19 -15.16 -16.11
N ASP A 257 21.45 -15.64 -15.94
CA ASP A 257 21.82 -16.45 -14.78
C ASP A 257 21.74 -15.65 -13.48
N LEU A 258 22.21 -14.42 -13.46
CA LEU A 258 22.14 -13.54 -12.29
C LEU A 258 20.69 -13.17 -11.95
N GLU A 259 19.84 -12.92 -12.93
CA GLU A 259 18.41 -12.71 -12.73
C GLU A 259 17.74 -13.96 -12.12
N GLN A 260 18.11 -15.15 -12.59
CA GLN A 260 17.60 -16.39 -11.99
C GLN A 260 18.10 -16.58 -10.56
N GLN A 261 19.38 -16.25 -10.26
CA GLN A 261 19.91 -16.25 -8.91
C GLN A 261 19.17 -15.24 -8.00
N ALA A 262 18.83 -14.05 -8.51
CA ALA A 262 18.05 -13.07 -7.78
C ALA A 262 16.66 -13.60 -7.40
N MET A 263 15.94 -14.18 -8.36
CA MET A 263 14.62 -14.77 -8.15
C MET A 263 14.66 -15.97 -7.18
N ASN A 264 15.71 -16.77 -7.23
CA ASN A 264 15.93 -17.89 -6.29
C ASN A 264 16.36 -17.44 -4.88
N GLY A 265 16.53 -16.13 -4.65
CA GLY A 265 16.94 -15.57 -3.36
C GLY A 265 18.43 -15.76 -3.04
N ILE A 266 19.26 -16.08 -4.03
CA ILE A 266 20.72 -16.30 -3.86
C ILE A 266 21.43 -14.95 -3.74
N LEU A 267 21.10 -13.98 -4.61
CA LEU A 267 21.74 -12.66 -4.55
C LEU A 267 21.34 -11.91 -3.28
N PRO A 268 22.27 -11.14 -2.67
CA PRO A 268 21.93 -10.21 -1.62
C PRO A 268 21.01 -9.12 -2.18
N TRP A 269 20.17 -8.56 -1.34
CA TRP A 269 19.34 -7.43 -1.74
C TRP A 269 20.18 -6.15 -1.78
N ILE A 270 19.70 -5.13 -2.51
CA ILE A 270 20.47 -3.91 -2.81
C ILE A 270 20.88 -3.07 -1.58
N ARG A 271 20.30 -3.36 -0.41
CA ARG A 271 20.61 -2.69 0.87
C ARG A 271 21.00 -3.69 1.95
N ASP A 272 21.52 -4.87 1.56
CA ASP A 272 21.98 -5.88 2.50
C ASP A 272 23.11 -5.32 3.35
N LYS A 273 23.01 -5.49 4.66
CA LYS A 273 23.98 -4.95 5.62
C LYS A 273 25.19 -5.87 5.83
N GLU A 274 25.03 -7.16 5.47
CA GLU A 274 26.06 -8.19 5.65
C GLU A 274 26.84 -8.46 4.35
N ASP A 275 26.20 -8.25 3.19
CA ASP A 275 26.78 -8.46 1.85
C ASP A 275 26.40 -7.33 0.90
N ASP A 276 27.31 -6.37 0.69
CA ASP A 276 27.13 -5.23 -0.19
C ASP A 276 27.46 -5.49 -1.66
N SER A 277 27.78 -6.73 -2.03
CA SER A 277 28.21 -7.09 -3.39
C SER A 277 27.16 -6.81 -4.49
N ASN A 278 25.87 -6.70 -4.13
CA ASN A 278 24.79 -6.30 -5.04
C ASN A 278 24.21 -4.92 -4.68
N LYS A 279 24.95 -4.14 -3.89
CA LYS A 279 24.54 -2.79 -3.50
C LYS A 279 24.25 -1.96 -4.74
N LYS A 280 23.21 -1.13 -4.66
CA LYS A 280 22.95 -0.09 -5.63
C LYS A 280 22.96 1.25 -4.91
N ASP A 281 23.89 2.13 -5.29
CA ASP A 281 23.91 3.49 -4.77
C ASP A 281 22.86 4.32 -5.48
N ASN A 282 21.73 4.47 -4.82
CA ASN A 282 20.58 5.19 -5.33
C ASN A 282 20.56 6.60 -4.75
N GLY A 283 21.46 7.44 -5.17
CA GLY A 283 21.49 8.85 -4.76
C GLY A 283 20.14 9.55 -4.77
N THR A 284 19.23 9.08 -5.60
CA THR A 284 17.88 9.60 -5.80
C THR A 284 16.83 8.97 -4.90
N TYR A 285 16.86 7.64 -4.74
CA TYR A 285 15.77 6.90 -4.06
C TYR A 285 15.90 6.86 -2.54
N ARG A 286 17.06 7.16 -1.97
CA ARG A 286 17.29 7.23 -0.52
C ARG A 286 16.35 8.20 0.22
N PHE A 287 15.78 9.16 -0.50
CA PHE A 287 14.84 10.13 0.09
C PHE A 287 13.43 9.61 0.21
N LEU A 288 13.08 8.51 -0.46
CA LEU A 288 11.72 7.97 -0.50
C LEU A 288 11.40 7.13 0.74
N VAL A 289 12.39 6.37 1.21
CA VAL A 289 12.34 5.69 2.51
C VAL A 289 13.44 6.30 3.37
N GLY A 290 13.08 6.83 4.50
CA GLY A 290 14.08 7.41 5.39
C GLY A 290 15.04 6.35 5.92
N GLU A 291 16.31 6.70 6.07
CA GLU A 291 17.26 5.85 6.76
C GLU A 291 16.77 5.56 8.19
N ASN A 292 16.81 4.29 8.61
CA ASN A 292 16.43 3.83 9.96
C ASN A 292 14.96 4.05 10.35
N THR A 293 14.01 3.89 9.44
CA THR A 293 12.59 3.79 9.78
C THR A 293 12.22 2.36 10.17
N GLU A 294 11.14 2.17 10.92
CA GLU A 294 10.59 0.82 11.16
C GLU A 294 10.20 0.13 9.84
N LEU A 295 9.79 0.90 8.85
CA LEU A 295 9.51 0.39 7.51
C LEU A 295 10.76 -0.21 6.84
N ASP A 296 11.93 0.45 6.99
CA ASP A 296 13.21 -0.11 6.53
C ASP A 296 13.54 -1.43 7.24
N ASN A 297 13.25 -1.53 8.54
CA ASN A 297 13.44 -2.75 9.30
C ASN A 297 12.55 -3.90 8.80
N LEU A 298 11.30 -3.59 8.37
CA LEU A 298 10.43 -4.59 7.77
C LEU A 298 10.98 -5.09 6.44
N PHE A 299 11.51 -4.21 5.60
CA PHE A 299 12.17 -4.60 4.34
C PHE A 299 13.40 -5.46 4.59
N ASP A 300 14.25 -5.09 5.55
CA ASP A 300 15.42 -5.88 5.95
C ASP A 300 15.03 -7.29 6.45
N ARG A 301 14.00 -7.39 7.31
CA ARG A 301 13.45 -8.67 7.78
C ARG A 301 12.91 -9.53 6.63
N THR A 302 12.47 -8.92 5.53
CA THR A 302 11.91 -9.63 4.37
C THR A 302 12.99 -10.08 3.41
N PHE A 303 13.94 -9.20 3.05
CA PHE A 303 14.88 -9.39 1.93
C PHE A 303 16.29 -9.82 2.33
N SER A 304 16.67 -9.65 3.60
CA SER A 304 17.96 -10.13 4.07
C SER A 304 18.09 -11.66 3.92
N LYS A 305 19.29 -12.17 3.99
CA LYS A 305 19.56 -13.62 3.96
C LYS A 305 18.64 -14.37 4.94
N LYS A 306 18.49 -13.85 6.16
CA LYS A 306 17.63 -14.46 7.18
C LYS A 306 16.15 -14.50 6.75
N GLY A 307 15.61 -13.43 6.15
CA GLY A 307 14.23 -13.39 5.66
C GLY A 307 13.97 -14.30 4.48
N LYS A 308 14.97 -14.51 3.61
CA LYS A 308 14.91 -15.45 2.49
C LYS A 308 14.94 -16.91 2.94
N GLU A 309 15.82 -17.25 3.88
CA GLU A 309 16.03 -18.62 4.36
C GLU A 309 15.00 -19.05 5.42
N LYS A 310 14.61 -18.13 6.31
CA LYS A 310 13.73 -18.39 7.46
C LYS A 310 12.43 -17.59 7.33
N LYS A 311 11.53 -18.05 6.47
CA LYS A 311 10.24 -17.37 6.17
C LYS A 311 9.46 -16.93 7.42
N LEU A 312 9.55 -17.64 8.54
CA LEU A 312 8.93 -17.29 9.82
C LEU A 312 9.45 -15.96 10.43
N THR A 313 10.56 -15.42 9.94
CA THR A 313 11.07 -14.12 10.40
C THR A 313 10.55 -12.94 9.60
N ARG A 314 9.86 -13.20 8.49
CA ARG A 314 9.23 -12.17 7.67
C ARG A 314 8.12 -11.49 8.46
N PRO A 315 7.93 -10.19 8.30
CA PRO A 315 6.79 -9.52 8.89
C PRO A 315 5.49 -9.97 8.21
N ALA A 316 4.41 -10.01 8.97
CA ALA A 316 3.09 -10.30 8.43
C ALA A 316 2.46 -9.06 7.77
N SER A 317 1.47 -9.26 6.88
CA SER A 317 0.73 -8.17 6.22
C SER A 317 0.14 -7.17 7.21
N PHE A 318 -0.22 -7.59 8.41
CA PHE A 318 -0.69 -6.68 9.46
C PHE A 318 0.41 -5.72 9.94
N GLU A 319 1.66 -6.20 10.10
CA GLU A 319 2.78 -5.34 10.53
C GLU A 319 3.06 -4.25 9.49
N ILE A 320 2.98 -4.57 8.19
CA ILE A 320 3.19 -3.55 7.15
C ILE A 320 2.06 -2.50 7.17
N THR A 321 0.81 -2.91 7.37
CA THR A 321 -0.31 -1.94 7.45
C THR A 321 -0.11 -0.97 8.59
N TYR A 322 0.32 -1.45 9.74
CA TYR A 322 0.61 -0.65 10.92
C TYR A 322 1.69 0.40 10.66
N GLU A 323 2.84 -0.01 10.09
CA GLU A 323 3.94 0.92 9.82
C GLU A 323 3.63 1.89 8.66
N ILE A 324 2.86 1.46 7.65
CA ILE A 324 2.39 2.37 6.58
C ILE A 324 1.50 3.47 7.16
N VAL A 325 0.61 3.16 8.08
CA VAL A 325 -0.26 4.18 8.69
C VAL A 325 0.55 5.18 9.50
N LYS A 326 1.55 4.74 10.26
CA LYS A 326 2.48 5.64 10.97
C LYS A 326 3.26 6.53 10.02
N GLU A 327 3.70 5.98 8.90
CA GLU A 327 4.39 6.75 7.85
C GLU A 327 3.45 7.78 7.20
N LEU A 328 2.18 7.41 6.93
CA LEU A 328 1.14 8.31 6.40
C LEU A 328 0.84 9.46 7.36
N ASP A 329 0.77 9.17 8.65
CA ASP A 329 0.49 10.19 9.68
C ASP A 329 1.62 11.22 9.84
N ARG A 330 2.80 10.94 9.30
CA ARG A 330 3.96 11.85 9.27
C ARG A 330 4.29 12.38 7.88
N THR A 331 3.55 11.95 6.85
CA THR A 331 3.81 12.36 5.46
C THR A 331 3.10 13.67 5.15
N ILE A 332 3.86 14.67 4.71
CA ILE A 332 3.36 15.96 4.24
C ILE A 332 3.83 16.25 2.81
N LYS A 333 3.11 17.16 2.13
CA LYS A 333 3.47 17.66 0.80
C LYS A 333 4.23 18.98 0.94
N CYS A 334 5.40 19.09 0.29
CA CYS A 334 6.17 20.32 0.27
C CYS A 334 5.51 21.39 -0.64
N LYS A 335 5.35 22.61 -0.15
CA LYS A 335 4.80 23.72 -0.94
C LYS A 335 5.73 24.19 -2.07
N ASN A 336 7.03 24.02 -1.90
CA ASN A 336 8.01 24.50 -2.87
C ASN A 336 8.23 23.50 -4.03
N CYS A 337 8.52 22.23 -3.70
CA CYS A 337 8.81 21.21 -4.74
C CYS A 337 7.63 20.27 -5.02
N GLU A 338 6.53 20.38 -4.27
CA GLU A 338 5.34 19.55 -4.33
C GLU A 338 5.57 18.03 -4.09
N MET A 339 6.79 17.65 -3.75
CA MET A 339 7.12 16.28 -3.37
C MET A 339 6.64 15.98 -1.95
N GLU A 340 6.28 14.74 -1.72
CA GLU A 340 5.85 14.26 -0.41
C GLU A 340 7.03 13.64 0.35
N TYR A 341 7.12 13.92 1.63
CA TYR A 341 8.18 13.43 2.50
C TYR A 341 7.68 13.24 3.93
N VAL A 342 8.41 12.47 4.71
CA VAL A 342 8.13 12.22 6.13
C VAL A 342 8.85 13.24 6.98
N ILE A 343 8.10 13.89 7.86
CA ILE A 343 8.71 14.79 8.85
C ILE A 343 9.42 13.94 9.90
N ARG A 344 10.68 14.30 10.16
CA ARG A 344 11.49 13.75 11.25
C ARG A 344 11.67 14.82 12.34
N ASN A 345 11.94 14.39 13.56
CA ASN A 345 12.02 15.27 14.73
C ASN A 345 13.09 16.39 14.64
N GLU A 346 13.95 16.40 13.64
CA GLU A 346 15.06 17.34 13.50
C GLU A 346 14.84 18.36 12.38
N GLY A 347 13.91 19.27 12.60
CA GLY A 347 13.70 20.44 11.75
C GLY A 347 12.66 20.25 10.65
N ASN A 348 11.88 21.30 10.41
CA ASN A 348 10.78 21.35 9.45
C ASN A 348 11.26 21.51 7.99
N LYS A 349 12.34 20.80 7.60
CA LYS A 349 12.93 20.93 6.26
C LYS A 349 12.48 19.80 5.35
N CYS A 350 12.06 20.16 4.14
CA CYS A 350 11.80 19.20 3.09
C CYS A 350 13.07 18.43 2.73
N SER A 351 13.02 17.10 2.78
CA SER A 351 14.16 16.25 2.42
C SER A 351 14.52 16.31 0.93
N TRP A 352 13.63 16.80 0.06
CA TRP A 352 13.86 16.93 -1.37
C TRP A 352 14.55 18.25 -1.76
N CYS A 353 14.03 19.38 -1.28
CA CYS A 353 14.49 20.71 -1.71
C CYS A 353 15.04 21.59 -0.57
N GLY A 354 15.06 21.09 0.66
CA GLY A 354 15.56 21.85 1.83
C GLY A 354 14.64 22.99 2.29
N CYS A 355 13.50 23.22 1.65
CA CYS A 355 12.56 24.26 2.03
C CYS A 355 12.00 24.02 3.43
N THR A 356 11.88 25.05 4.25
CA THR A 356 11.29 24.97 5.60
C THR A 356 9.80 25.23 5.53
N HIS A 357 8.99 24.45 6.25
CA HIS A 357 7.56 24.67 6.41
C HIS A 357 7.24 25.70 7.48
N ASN A 358 6.16 26.47 7.28
CA ASN A 358 5.82 27.58 8.16
C ASN A 358 5.23 27.13 9.50
N LYS A 359 4.31 26.14 9.46
CA LYS A 359 3.63 25.63 10.66
C LYS A 359 3.22 24.18 10.48
N ILE A 360 3.52 23.37 11.45
CA ILE A 360 3.13 21.95 11.51
C ILE A 360 2.43 21.69 12.82
N LEU A 361 1.22 21.09 12.73
CA LEU A 361 0.57 20.49 13.88
C LEU A 361 1.27 19.17 14.19
N LYS A 362 1.74 19.03 15.41
CA LYS A 362 2.30 17.78 15.92
C LYS A 362 1.43 17.29 17.07
N VAL A 363 1.06 16.02 17.03
CA VAL A 363 0.31 15.34 18.08
C VAL A 363 1.08 14.11 18.49
N ASP A 364 1.61 14.12 19.69
CA ASP A 364 2.30 12.97 20.30
C ASP A 364 1.39 12.31 21.33
N THR A 365 1.32 10.99 21.35
CA THR A 365 0.57 10.25 22.35
C THR A 365 1.46 9.32 23.15
N PHE A 366 1.16 9.24 24.44
CA PHE A 366 1.95 8.48 25.40
C PHE A 366 1.06 7.65 26.32
N LYS A 367 1.49 6.45 26.61
CA LYS A 367 0.97 5.65 27.71
C LYS A 367 1.67 6.04 29.00
N LEU A 368 0.89 6.40 30.02
CA LEU A 368 1.41 6.68 31.35
C LEU A 368 1.27 5.44 32.23
N TYR A 369 2.28 5.13 33.00
CA TYR A 369 2.32 4.02 33.93
C TYR A 369 2.35 4.51 35.39
N PRO A 370 1.84 3.73 36.36
CA PRO A 370 1.80 4.12 37.76
C PRO A 370 3.16 4.45 38.38
N ASN A 371 4.24 3.92 37.81
CA ASN A 371 5.62 4.18 38.21
C ASN A 371 6.19 5.50 37.65
N GLY A 372 5.36 6.33 37.03
CA GLY A 372 5.77 7.59 36.39
C GLY A 372 6.42 7.43 35.01
N LYS A 373 6.56 6.21 34.50
CA LYS A 373 7.11 5.96 33.16
C LYS A 373 6.13 6.44 32.10
N LYS A 374 6.66 7.13 31.07
CA LYS A 374 5.94 7.65 29.91
C LYS A 374 6.50 6.96 28.66
N ASN A 375 5.69 6.15 27.97
CA ASN A 375 6.07 5.51 26.71
C ASN A 375 5.31 6.14 25.56
N LYS A 376 6.02 6.62 24.53
CA LYS A 376 5.39 7.09 23.29
C LYS A 376 4.73 5.92 22.56
N ILE A 377 3.47 6.09 22.16
CA ILE A 377 2.70 5.08 21.40
C ILE A 377 2.46 5.51 19.97
N TRP A 378 2.25 6.81 19.73
CA TRP A 378 1.99 7.32 18.39
C TRP A 378 2.50 8.74 18.20
N ASP A 379 2.72 9.12 16.95
CA ASP A 379 2.93 10.50 16.52
C ASP A 379 2.16 10.77 15.21
N PHE A 380 1.58 11.97 15.15
CA PHE A 380 0.82 12.46 14.02
C PHE A 380 1.29 13.87 13.68
N MET A 381 1.55 14.13 12.40
CA MET A 381 2.02 15.44 11.95
C MET A 381 1.27 15.86 10.69
N LYS A 382 0.83 17.12 10.65
CA LYS A 382 0.16 17.67 9.49
C LYS A 382 0.50 19.14 9.32
N GLU A 383 0.73 19.55 8.07
CA GLU A 383 0.86 20.97 7.77
C GLU A 383 -0.46 21.71 8.02
N ILE A 384 -0.38 22.90 8.63
CA ILE A 384 -1.53 23.73 8.95
C ILE A 384 -1.57 24.93 8.02
N ASN A 385 -2.71 25.14 7.36
CA ASN A 385 -3.09 26.41 6.76
C ASN A 385 -3.93 27.21 7.73
N ILE A 386 -3.47 28.40 8.11
CA ILE A 386 -3.96 29.20 9.24
C ILE A 386 -5.44 29.59 9.11
N GLU A 387 -6.04 29.56 7.92
CA GLU A 387 -7.35 30.20 7.71
C GLU A 387 -8.50 29.23 7.34
N LYS A 388 -8.25 27.95 7.07
CA LYS A 388 -9.29 27.10 6.48
C LYS A 388 -9.40 25.67 7.01
N ASP A 389 -8.40 25.12 7.67
CA ASP A 389 -8.37 23.68 7.89
C ASP A 389 -8.86 23.26 9.28
N GLU A 390 -9.93 22.49 9.27
CA GLU A 390 -10.28 21.62 10.38
C GLU A 390 -9.54 20.30 10.22
N ILE A 391 -8.69 19.95 11.18
CA ILE A 391 -7.87 18.75 11.13
C ILE A 391 -8.49 17.68 12.02
N SER A 392 -8.89 16.57 11.41
CA SER A 392 -9.34 15.39 12.14
C SER A 392 -8.16 14.60 12.69
N ILE A 393 -8.18 14.36 13.98
CA ILE A 393 -7.23 13.51 14.68
C ILE A 393 -7.87 12.13 14.86
N PRO A 394 -7.25 11.06 14.34
CA PRO A 394 -7.88 9.75 14.30
C PRO A 394 -7.81 9.00 15.65
N VAL A 395 -8.77 8.10 15.86
CA VAL A 395 -8.87 7.26 17.06
C VAL A 395 -7.60 6.39 17.26
N ARG A 396 -6.97 5.94 16.19
CA ARG A 396 -5.77 5.09 16.22
C ARG A 396 -4.58 5.67 16.99
N ILE A 397 -4.54 6.98 17.23
CA ILE A 397 -3.46 7.57 18.02
C ILE A 397 -3.59 7.30 19.51
N ALA A 398 -4.79 6.99 20.00
CA ALA A 398 -5.09 6.82 21.42
C ALA A 398 -5.45 5.39 21.81
N GLU A 399 -5.70 4.51 20.86
CA GLU A 399 -6.02 3.10 21.14
C GLU A 399 -5.20 2.15 20.25
N ASP A 400 -5.28 0.85 20.53
CA ASP A 400 -4.63 -0.15 19.71
C ASP A 400 -5.10 -0.05 18.26
N PHE A 401 -4.17 -0.30 17.33
CA PHE A 401 -4.40 -0.22 15.90
C PHE A 401 -5.45 -1.24 15.45
N LEU A 402 -6.61 -0.75 15.02
CA LEU A 402 -7.70 -1.54 14.48
C LEU A 402 -7.96 -1.16 13.03
N ILE A 403 -7.82 -2.13 12.13
CA ILE A 403 -7.99 -1.93 10.69
C ILE A 403 -9.36 -1.33 10.35
N ASP A 404 -10.41 -1.74 11.06
CA ASP A 404 -11.78 -1.32 10.78
C ASP A 404 -12.12 0.09 11.30
N ARG A 405 -11.24 0.70 12.10
CA ARG A 405 -11.40 2.04 12.69
C ARG A 405 -10.40 3.07 12.18
N LEU A 406 -9.75 2.82 11.05
CA LEU A 406 -8.68 3.69 10.54
C LEU A 406 -9.11 5.13 10.26
N GLU A 407 -10.33 5.33 9.79
CA GLU A 407 -10.87 6.65 9.41
C GLU A 407 -11.69 7.28 10.53
N GLU A 408 -11.80 6.63 11.69
CA GLU A 408 -12.61 7.12 12.79
C GLU A 408 -11.91 8.27 13.52
N GLU A 409 -12.68 9.32 13.81
CA GLU A 409 -12.17 10.55 14.42
C GLU A 409 -12.19 10.47 15.94
N LEU A 410 -11.09 10.86 16.57
CA LEU A 410 -10.98 11.02 18.04
C LEU A 410 -11.43 12.43 18.47
N PHE A 411 -10.89 13.44 17.82
CA PHE A 411 -11.28 14.84 17.97
C PHE A 411 -10.85 15.66 16.75
N LYS A 412 -11.35 16.91 16.66
CA LYS A 412 -10.98 17.84 15.60
C LYS A 412 -10.31 19.08 16.14
N ILE A 413 -9.34 19.58 15.39
CA ILE A 413 -8.57 20.78 15.72
C ILE A 413 -8.76 21.82 14.63
N LYS A 414 -8.96 23.07 15.06
CA LYS A 414 -8.84 24.27 14.21
C LYS A 414 -7.75 25.17 14.77
N LEU A 415 -7.04 25.83 13.88
CA LEU A 415 -6.15 26.93 14.25
C LEU A 415 -6.84 28.27 13.97
N VAL A 416 -6.98 29.09 14.99
CA VAL A 416 -7.54 30.45 14.89
C VAL A 416 -6.50 31.42 15.47
N GLU A 417 -5.90 32.28 14.64
CA GLU A 417 -4.91 33.28 15.07
C GLU A 417 -3.82 32.73 15.99
N ASP A 418 -3.17 31.63 15.65
CA ASP A 418 -2.18 30.93 16.47
C ASP A 418 -2.73 30.24 17.75
N THR A 419 -4.03 30.14 17.88
CA THR A 419 -4.68 29.44 18.99
C THR A 419 -5.23 28.11 18.54
N ILE A 420 -4.90 27.05 19.26
CA ILE A 420 -5.44 25.71 19.03
C ILE A 420 -6.84 25.64 19.63
N VAL A 421 -7.83 25.34 18.78
CA VAL A 421 -9.24 25.15 19.19
C VAL A 421 -9.61 23.71 18.92
N ILE A 422 -10.01 22.97 19.95
CA ILE A 422 -10.57 21.63 19.79
C ILE A 422 -12.09 21.77 19.72
N CYS A 423 -12.69 21.30 18.61
CA CYS A 423 -14.09 21.58 18.30
C CYS A 423 -15.00 20.35 18.25
N TYR A 424 -14.44 19.16 18.43
CA TYR A 424 -15.19 17.91 18.47
C TYR A 424 -14.45 16.92 19.38
N PHE A 425 -15.18 16.05 20.08
CA PHE A 425 -14.64 14.92 20.83
C PHE A 425 -15.49 13.70 20.57
N ASN A 426 -14.85 12.55 20.37
CA ASN A 426 -15.54 11.27 20.22
C ASN A 426 -16.15 10.84 21.55
N GLU A 427 -17.45 10.51 21.53
CA GLU A 427 -18.22 10.17 22.73
C GLU A 427 -17.78 8.87 23.41
N GLU A 428 -17.07 8.00 22.74
CA GLU A 428 -16.52 6.77 23.35
C GLU A 428 -15.37 7.06 24.33
N PHE A 429 -14.82 8.28 24.29
CA PHE A 429 -13.66 8.68 25.09
C PHE A 429 -14.05 9.75 26.13
N GLU A 430 -13.29 9.78 27.20
CA GLU A 430 -13.31 10.83 28.20
C GLU A 430 -12.01 11.64 28.12
N PHE A 431 -12.13 12.95 28.07
CA PHE A 431 -11.01 13.88 27.97
C PHE A 431 -10.95 14.80 29.19
N LYS A 432 -9.73 15.11 29.64
CA LYS A 432 -9.45 16.10 30.70
C LYS A 432 -8.23 16.91 30.32
N LEU A 433 -8.19 18.19 30.65
CA LEU A 433 -6.98 19.00 30.55
C LEU A 433 -5.98 18.58 31.64
N ALA A 434 -4.72 18.39 31.29
CA ALA A 434 -3.68 18.00 32.23
C ALA A 434 -3.39 19.09 33.28
N ASP A 435 -3.60 20.36 32.92
CA ASP A 435 -3.35 21.53 33.78
C ASP A 435 -4.59 21.96 34.58
N ASP A 436 -5.73 21.33 34.43
CA ASP A 436 -6.94 21.71 35.16
C ASP A 436 -6.98 21.05 36.54
N LYS A 437 -6.70 21.84 37.59
CA LYS A 437 -6.81 21.38 38.97
C LYS A 437 -8.21 20.91 39.38
N ASN A 438 -9.24 21.28 38.65
CA ASN A 438 -10.62 20.89 38.91
C ASN A 438 -11.05 19.58 38.18
N GLU A 439 -10.14 18.95 37.44
CA GLU A 439 -10.40 17.68 36.69
C GLU A 439 -11.69 17.73 35.82
N LYS A 440 -12.03 18.87 35.28
CA LYS A 440 -13.26 19.03 34.51
C LYS A 440 -13.20 18.17 33.25
N LYS A 441 -14.17 17.28 33.12
CA LYS A 441 -14.34 16.47 31.92
C LYS A 441 -14.78 17.35 30.75
N LEU A 442 -14.20 17.11 29.58
CA LEU A 442 -14.52 17.81 28.33
C LEU A 442 -15.54 16.96 27.55
N TYR A 443 -16.77 17.49 27.33
CA TYR A 443 -17.85 16.72 26.70
C TYR A 443 -18.32 17.30 25.36
N GLU A 444 -18.03 18.59 25.10
CA GLU A 444 -18.51 19.29 23.91
C GLU A 444 -17.49 20.36 23.49
N LYS A 445 -17.80 21.12 22.43
CA LYS A 445 -16.98 22.24 21.92
C LYS A 445 -16.32 23.02 23.04
N VAL A 446 -15.13 22.63 23.42
CA VAL A 446 -14.34 23.39 24.36
C VAL A 446 -13.32 24.18 23.56
N LYS A 447 -13.47 25.49 23.58
CA LYS A 447 -12.48 26.40 23.06
C LYS A 447 -11.31 26.42 24.04
N ILE A 448 -10.29 25.66 23.78
CA ILE A 448 -9.07 25.65 24.57
C ILE A 448 -8.13 26.68 23.98
N GLU A 449 -8.21 27.89 24.47
CA GLU A 449 -7.33 29.00 24.06
C GLU A 449 -5.97 28.85 24.74
N LYS A 450 -5.10 27.99 24.22
CA LYS A 450 -3.71 27.95 24.64
C LYS A 450 -2.78 28.19 23.46
N LYS A 451 -1.91 29.16 23.63
CA LYS A 451 -0.85 29.46 22.66
C LYS A 451 0.16 28.32 22.66
N LYS A 452 0.24 27.54 21.59
CA LYS A 452 1.29 26.60 21.20
C LYS A 452 1.29 25.17 21.77
N ASN A 453 0.79 24.87 22.97
CA ASN A 453 0.85 23.52 23.52
C ASN A 453 -0.38 23.20 24.38
N ILE A 454 -1.00 22.04 24.12
CA ILE A 454 -2.14 21.51 24.88
C ILE A 454 -1.81 20.08 25.28
N GLN A 455 -2.07 19.75 26.56
CA GLN A 455 -1.97 18.39 27.05
C GLN A 455 -3.35 17.90 27.52
N LEU A 456 -3.77 16.75 26.98
CA LEU A 456 -5.04 16.12 27.29
C LEU A 456 -4.81 14.71 27.85
N PHE A 457 -5.45 14.39 28.96
CA PHE A 457 -5.66 12.99 29.32
C PHE A 457 -6.85 12.43 28.56
N CYS A 458 -6.71 11.19 28.06
CA CYS A 458 -7.70 10.49 27.28
C CYS A 458 -7.86 9.07 27.78
N ASP A 459 -9.09 8.71 28.12
CA ASP A 459 -9.46 7.37 28.52
C ASP A 459 -10.65 6.87 27.69
N LYS A 460 -10.60 5.65 27.17
CA LYS A 460 -11.75 5.05 26.49
C LYS A 460 -12.74 4.52 27.54
N LYS A 461 -14.02 4.92 27.40
CA LYS A 461 -15.09 4.40 28.26
C LYS A 461 -15.20 2.88 28.14
N ASN A 462 -15.42 2.23 29.25
CA ASN A 462 -15.60 0.77 29.30
C ASN A 462 -14.42 -0.08 28.77
N SER A 463 -13.22 0.49 28.61
CA SER A 463 -12.02 -0.25 28.23
C SER A 463 -11.00 -0.28 29.37
N PRO A 464 -10.53 -1.45 29.79
CA PRO A 464 -9.44 -1.55 30.75
C PRO A 464 -8.06 -1.28 30.11
N PHE A 465 -7.96 -1.38 28.79
CA PHE A 465 -6.69 -1.31 28.05
C PHE A 465 -6.33 0.12 27.63
N VAL A 466 -7.32 0.90 27.21
CA VAL A 466 -7.14 2.29 26.77
C VAL A 466 -7.42 3.23 27.94
N LYS A 467 -6.46 3.33 28.86
CA LYS A 467 -6.48 4.18 30.04
C LYS A 467 -5.14 4.89 30.22
N ASN A 468 -5.17 6.05 30.85
CA ASN A 468 -3.97 6.85 31.14
C ASN A 468 -3.18 7.22 29.88
N ILE A 469 -3.88 7.61 28.82
CA ILE A 469 -3.27 8.13 27.59
C ILE A 469 -3.09 9.64 27.75
N LEU A 470 -1.86 10.12 27.57
CA LEU A 470 -1.54 11.54 27.47
C LEU A 470 -1.37 11.92 26.00
N ILE A 471 -2.12 12.91 25.56
CA ILE A 471 -2.05 13.48 24.21
C ILE A 471 -1.45 14.87 24.33
N GLU A 472 -0.32 15.09 23.66
CA GLU A 472 0.36 16.38 23.57
C GLU A 472 0.15 16.94 22.17
N VAL A 473 -0.44 18.12 22.08
CA VAL A 473 -0.71 18.83 20.82
C VAL A 473 0.12 20.10 20.82
N GLU A 474 0.97 20.26 19.82
CA GLU A 474 1.81 21.45 19.67
C GLU A 474 1.89 21.93 18.22
N ILE A 475 2.22 23.21 18.05
CA ILE A 475 2.52 23.83 16.75
C ILE A 475 4.04 24.10 16.72
N ILE A 476 4.71 23.50 15.75
CA ILE A 476 6.16 23.62 15.54
C ILE A 476 6.48 24.30 14.22
#